data_7091a86465411ee1d10ed788e61765bd
#
_entry.id   7091a86465411ee1d10ed788e61765bd
#
_cell.length_a   1.000
_cell.length_b   1.000
_cell.length_c   1.000
_cell.angle_alpha   90.00
_cell.angle_beta   90.00
_cell.angle_gamma   90.00
#
_symmetry.space_group_name_H-M   'P 1'
#
loop_
_entity.id
_entity.type
_entity.pdbx_description
1 polymer ?
#
loop_
_entity_poly.entity_id
_entity_poly.type
_entity_poly.pdbx_seq_one_letter_code
_entity_poly.pdbx_strand_id
1 'polypeptide(L)'
;SFFKKGESGDAWLIIDCRKQGETAEGQQITVIGEIVNVWMKRMMKKLFFLLLIMLPALATAQGHKGEVDECAPMRNGKVCYRDTVHVKDMSQDQIFEVINQWAKKSYAKDIFLSNVNSKKSKGTINVSSKVEMLLNDTDKTIIKYKMKINCHDNCYSAEVSNIVYQYDPQNNKKFKTYSAESVIANNGKSNTVALIKDPKLFCNATFFFVENLFADILDAVNDAEL
;
A
#
# COMPACT_ATOMS: atom_id res chain seq x y z
N SER A 1 -17.28 -17.91 -10.78
CA SER A 1 -17.14 -17.21 -9.48
C SER A 1 -16.76 -18.22 -8.42
N PHE A 2 -15.64 -18.00 -7.74
CA PHE A 2 -15.22 -18.83 -6.61
C PHE A 2 -15.39 -18.02 -5.33
N PHE A 3 -16.05 -18.62 -4.35
CA PHE A 3 -16.27 -18.00 -3.06
C PHE A 3 -15.31 -18.63 -2.04
N LYS A 4 -14.45 -17.82 -1.43
CA LYS A 4 -13.70 -18.26 -0.26
C LYS A 4 -14.31 -17.59 0.97
N LYS A 5 -14.89 -18.38 1.85
CA LYS A 5 -15.38 -17.92 3.15
C LYS A 5 -14.17 -17.76 4.07
N GLY A 6 -13.83 -16.54 4.43
CA GLY A 6 -12.90 -16.25 5.51
C GLY A 6 -13.66 -16.00 6.79
N GLU A 7 -13.43 -16.82 7.83
CA GLU A 7 -14.01 -16.58 9.13
C GLU A 7 -13.08 -15.71 9.97
N SER A 8 -13.39 -14.43 10.05
CA SER A 8 -13.06 -13.60 11.20
C SER A 8 -14.15 -12.56 11.36
N GLY A 9 -15.10 -12.86 12.24
CA GLY A 9 -16.28 -12.03 12.45
C GLY A 9 -17.24 -12.01 11.26
N ASP A 10 -18.22 -11.12 11.26
CA ASP A 10 -19.30 -11.03 10.25
C ASP A 10 -18.92 -10.45 8.89
N ALA A 11 -17.63 -10.45 8.52
CA ALA A 11 -17.16 -9.94 7.24
C ALA A 11 -17.04 -11.06 6.20
N TRP A 12 -17.70 -10.87 5.05
CA TRP A 12 -17.55 -11.73 3.88
C TRP A 12 -16.68 -11.04 2.86
N LEU A 13 -15.64 -11.74 2.41
CA LEU A 13 -14.84 -11.33 1.26
C LEU A 13 -15.33 -12.10 0.02
N ILE A 14 -15.88 -11.41 -0.94
CA ILE A 14 -16.24 -11.97 -2.25
C ILE A 14 -15.15 -11.53 -3.22
N ILE A 15 -14.41 -12.50 -3.76
CA ILE A 15 -13.41 -12.25 -4.80
C ILE A 15 -14.00 -12.74 -6.11
N ASP A 16 -14.23 -11.84 -7.05
CA ASP A 16 -14.61 -12.19 -8.41
C ASP A 16 -13.35 -12.31 -9.26
N CYS A 17 -13.05 -13.54 -9.68
CA CYS A 17 -11.87 -13.86 -10.46
C CYS A 17 -12.29 -14.29 -11.87
N ARG A 18 -11.63 -13.74 -12.88
CA ARG A 18 -11.72 -14.26 -14.24
C ARG A 18 -10.77 -15.44 -14.38
N LYS A 19 -11.30 -16.62 -14.66
CA LYS A 19 -10.50 -17.83 -14.86
C LYS A 19 -9.60 -17.66 -16.08
N GLN A 20 -8.29 -17.74 -15.89
CA GLN A 20 -7.30 -17.68 -16.98
C GLN A 20 -6.70 -19.05 -17.30
N GLY A 21 -6.76 -19.99 -16.36
CA GLY A 21 -6.25 -21.35 -16.54
C GLY A 21 -6.60 -22.26 -15.39
N GLU A 22 -6.40 -23.54 -15.59
CA GLU A 22 -6.61 -24.58 -14.59
C GLU A 22 -5.48 -25.61 -14.72
N THR A 23 -4.77 -25.86 -13.65
CA THR A 23 -3.81 -26.94 -13.54
C THR A 23 -4.26 -27.89 -12.44
N ALA A 24 -4.29 -29.18 -12.73
CA ALA A 24 -4.60 -30.21 -11.75
C ALA A 24 -3.36 -31.08 -11.52
N GLU A 25 -2.84 -31.08 -10.30
CA GLU A 25 -1.84 -32.07 -9.85
C GLU A 25 -2.41 -32.79 -8.62
N GLY A 26 -2.66 -34.08 -8.79
CA GLY A 26 -3.22 -34.92 -7.73
C GLY A 26 -4.64 -34.52 -7.33
N GLN A 27 -4.90 -34.34 -6.03
CA GLN A 27 -6.20 -33.93 -5.49
C GLN A 27 -6.36 -32.42 -5.31
N GLN A 28 -5.39 -31.59 -5.67
CA GLN A 28 -5.48 -30.14 -5.59
C GLN A 28 -5.68 -29.52 -6.97
N ILE A 29 -6.75 -28.77 -7.10
CA ILE A 29 -7.01 -27.94 -8.29
C ILE A 29 -6.55 -26.53 -7.97
N THR A 30 -5.51 -26.06 -8.66
CA THR A 30 -5.10 -24.66 -8.60
C THR A 30 -5.73 -23.89 -9.74
N VAL A 31 -6.56 -22.91 -9.43
CA VAL A 31 -7.16 -22.02 -10.40
C VAL A 31 -6.34 -20.75 -10.48
N ILE A 32 -5.77 -20.48 -11.64
CA ILE A 32 -5.08 -19.23 -11.94
C ILE A 32 -6.13 -18.27 -12.51
N GLY A 33 -6.32 -17.13 -11.85
CA GLY A 33 -7.30 -16.13 -12.27
C GLY A 33 -6.86 -14.72 -11.87
N GLU A 34 -7.32 -13.76 -12.66
CA GLU A 34 -7.17 -12.34 -12.36
C GLU A 34 -8.26 -11.92 -11.38
N ILE A 35 -7.87 -11.24 -10.29
CA ILE A 35 -8.83 -10.65 -9.35
C ILE A 35 -9.43 -9.42 -10.02
N VAL A 36 -10.71 -9.53 -10.39
CA VAL A 36 -11.45 -8.45 -11.07
C VAL A 36 -12.11 -7.51 -10.06
N ASN A 37 -12.67 -8.08 -8.97
CA ASN A 37 -13.35 -7.31 -7.93
C ASN A 37 -13.19 -7.96 -6.55
N VAL A 38 -12.99 -7.12 -5.54
CA VAL A 38 -13.02 -7.52 -4.13
C VAL A 38 -14.12 -6.71 -3.44
N TRP A 39 -15.14 -7.40 -2.91
CA TRP A 39 -16.27 -6.77 -2.26
C TRP A 39 -16.35 -7.20 -0.79
N MET A 40 -16.46 -6.23 0.12
CA MET A 40 -16.70 -6.48 1.53
C MET A 40 -18.16 -6.19 1.90
N LYS A 41 -18.83 -7.12 2.56
CA LYS A 41 -20.27 -7.05 2.92
C LYS A 41 -20.63 -5.81 3.75
N ARG A 42 -19.67 -5.23 4.48
CA ARG A 42 -19.89 -4.05 5.32
C ARG A 42 -20.15 -2.77 4.52
N MET A 43 -19.66 -2.67 3.28
CA MET A 43 -19.86 -1.50 2.42
C MET A 43 -21.25 -1.46 1.76
N MET A 44 -21.92 -2.59 1.58
CA MET A 44 -23.19 -2.64 0.84
C MET A 44 -24.36 -1.90 1.53
N LYS A 45 -24.36 -1.77 2.86
CA LYS A 45 -25.45 -1.08 3.55
C LYS A 45 -25.43 0.45 3.39
N LYS A 46 -24.27 1.04 3.17
CA LYS A 46 -24.14 2.51 2.94
C LYS A 46 -24.26 2.91 1.47
N LEU A 47 -23.92 2.02 0.53
CA LEU A 47 -23.99 2.32 -0.90
C LEU A 47 -25.43 2.36 -1.46
N PHE A 48 -26.36 1.60 -0.86
CA PHE A 48 -27.75 1.54 -1.32
C PHE A 48 -28.53 2.85 -1.09
N PHE A 49 -28.09 3.67 -0.12
CA PHE A 49 -28.75 4.96 0.17
C PHE A 49 -28.21 6.12 -0.70
N LEU A 50 -26.99 5.97 -1.25
CA LEU A 50 -26.37 7.01 -2.09
C LEU A 50 -26.75 6.87 -3.58
N LEU A 51 -27.21 5.70 -4.00
CA LEU A 51 -27.57 5.43 -5.40
C LEU A 51 -28.89 6.05 -5.85
N LEU A 52 -29.68 6.57 -4.93
CA LEU A 52 -31.02 7.13 -5.23
C LEU A 52 -31.02 8.62 -5.58
N ILE A 53 -29.88 9.31 -5.50
CA ILE A 53 -29.83 10.79 -5.65
C ILE A 53 -29.02 11.25 -6.86
N MET A 54 -28.27 10.37 -7.55
CA MET A 54 -27.37 10.80 -8.63
C MET A 54 -27.60 10.01 -9.94
N LEU A 55 -28.56 10.43 -10.72
CA LEU A 55 -28.60 10.30 -12.17
C LEU A 55 -28.88 11.70 -12.75
N PRO A 56 -28.22 12.20 -13.82
CA PRO A 56 -27.21 11.57 -14.66
C PRO A 56 -25.95 12.43 -14.90
N ALA A 57 -24.79 11.83 -14.87
CA ALA A 57 -23.69 12.30 -15.70
C ALA A 57 -23.02 11.05 -16.31
N LEU A 58 -23.42 10.71 -17.52
CA LEU A 58 -22.67 9.84 -18.41
C LEU A 58 -21.33 10.53 -18.72
N ALA A 59 -20.35 10.32 -17.87
CA ALA A 59 -18.96 10.57 -18.18
C ALA A 59 -18.30 9.20 -18.42
N THR A 60 -17.87 9.00 -19.62
CA THR A 60 -17.12 7.90 -20.18
C THR A 60 -16.02 7.45 -19.22
N ALA A 61 -16.22 6.33 -18.52
CA ALA A 61 -15.16 5.62 -17.86
C ALA A 61 -14.28 4.97 -18.94
N GLN A 62 -13.39 5.75 -19.52
CA GLN A 62 -12.22 5.19 -20.19
C GLN A 62 -11.38 4.56 -19.08
N GLY A 63 -11.25 3.23 -19.11
CA GLY A 63 -10.32 2.51 -18.27
C GLY A 63 -8.92 3.06 -18.46
N HIS A 64 -8.52 3.93 -17.57
CA HIS A 64 -7.11 4.31 -17.45
C HIS A 64 -6.37 3.04 -17.02
N LYS A 65 -5.62 2.45 -17.94
CA LYS A 65 -4.35 1.82 -17.60
C LYS A 65 -3.48 2.97 -17.10
N GLY A 66 -3.63 3.29 -15.81
CA GLY A 66 -3.07 4.50 -15.25
C GLY A 66 -1.56 4.40 -15.18
N GLU A 67 -0.92 4.91 -16.21
CA GLU A 67 0.44 5.37 -16.08
C GLU A 67 0.39 6.52 -15.08
N VAL A 68 0.96 6.32 -13.90
CA VAL A 68 1.02 7.36 -12.86
C VAL A 68 1.94 8.46 -13.38
N ASP A 69 1.41 9.62 -13.67
CA ASP A 69 2.18 10.73 -14.24
C ASP A 69 3.31 11.18 -13.31
N GLU A 70 3.11 11.08 -12.00
CA GLU A 70 4.10 11.39 -10.98
C GLU A 70 4.20 10.27 -9.93
N CYS A 71 5.00 9.24 -10.23
CA CYS A 71 5.17 8.09 -9.35
C CYS A 71 6.32 8.23 -8.33
N ALA A 72 7.14 9.28 -8.40
CA ALA A 72 8.26 9.51 -7.48
C ALA A 72 8.37 10.99 -7.08
N PRO A 73 7.52 11.46 -6.16
CA PRO A 73 7.60 12.83 -5.67
C PRO A 73 8.94 13.09 -5.00
N MET A 74 9.53 14.24 -5.32
CA MET A 74 10.87 14.63 -4.85
C MET A 74 10.78 15.78 -3.85
N ARG A 75 11.49 15.65 -2.73
CA ARG A 75 11.64 16.72 -1.74
C ARG A 75 13.10 16.82 -1.28
N ASN A 76 13.70 17.98 -1.40
CA ASN A 76 15.09 18.21 -1.01
C ASN A 76 16.07 17.16 -1.59
N GLY A 77 15.88 16.78 -2.86
CA GLY A 77 16.70 15.77 -3.53
C GLY A 77 16.45 14.32 -3.09
N LYS A 78 15.41 14.06 -2.33
CA LYS A 78 15.01 12.73 -1.85
C LYS A 78 13.65 12.34 -2.38
N VAL A 79 13.47 11.06 -2.72
CA VAL A 79 12.15 10.49 -2.96
C VAL A 79 11.38 10.45 -1.64
N CYS A 80 10.25 11.14 -1.60
CA CYS A 80 9.51 11.36 -0.37
C CYS A 80 8.00 11.47 -0.66
N TYR A 81 7.26 10.46 -0.26
CA TYR A 81 5.81 10.44 -0.33
C TYR A 81 5.23 11.01 0.95
N ARG A 82 4.21 11.82 0.84
CA ARG A 82 3.58 12.44 2.01
C ARG A 82 2.09 12.60 1.80
N ASP A 83 1.35 12.25 2.84
CA ASP A 83 -0.07 12.52 2.94
C ASP A 83 -0.40 13.28 4.23
N THR A 84 -1.48 14.07 4.21
CA THR A 84 -2.01 14.78 5.38
C THR A 84 -3.52 14.63 5.40
N VAL A 85 -4.03 13.99 6.43
CA VAL A 85 -5.44 13.65 6.58
C VAL A 85 -6.03 14.45 7.72
N HIS A 86 -7.17 15.08 7.44
CA HIS A 86 -7.99 15.75 8.45
C HIS A 86 -9.00 14.75 9.02
N VAL A 87 -9.03 14.64 10.34
CA VAL A 87 -9.89 13.75 11.10
C VAL A 87 -10.82 14.63 11.94
N LYS A 88 -12.11 14.37 11.88
CA LYS A 88 -13.08 15.21 12.56
C LYS A 88 -13.20 14.82 14.03
N ASP A 89 -13.20 15.82 14.92
CA ASP A 89 -13.52 15.68 16.34
C ASP A 89 -12.62 14.67 17.13
N MET A 90 -11.37 14.47 16.67
CA MET A 90 -10.38 13.64 17.37
C MET A 90 -9.21 14.47 17.88
N SER A 91 -8.86 14.28 19.15
CA SER A 91 -7.65 14.86 19.75
C SER A 91 -6.39 14.17 19.25
N GLN A 92 -5.22 14.85 19.38
CA GLN A 92 -3.91 14.27 19.10
C GLN A 92 -3.72 12.90 19.77
N ASP A 93 -4.11 12.77 21.04
CA ASP A 93 -3.94 11.55 21.81
C ASP A 93 -4.78 10.40 21.28
N GLN A 94 -6.02 10.64 20.85
CA GLN A 94 -6.90 9.64 20.25
C GLN A 94 -6.35 9.16 18.91
N ILE A 95 -5.98 10.08 18.02
CA ILE A 95 -5.37 9.76 16.73
C ILE A 95 -4.07 8.97 16.94
N PHE A 96 -3.23 9.41 17.88
CA PHE A 96 -1.98 8.72 18.20
C PHE A 96 -2.21 7.29 18.68
N GLU A 97 -3.14 7.05 19.59
CA GLU A 97 -3.41 5.70 20.12
C GLU A 97 -3.90 4.75 19.02
N VAL A 98 -4.81 5.20 18.18
CA VAL A 98 -5.33 4.42 17.05
C VAL A 98 -4.20 4.02 16.09
N ILE A 99 -3.43 5.00 15.63
CA ILE A 99 -2.37 4.75 14.65
C ILE A 99 -1.22 3.94 15.28
N ASN A 100 -0.91 4.16 16.56
CA ASN A 100 0.10 3.39 17.28
C ASN A 100 -0.30 1.92 17.45
N GLN A 101 -1.57 1.64 17.74
CA GLN A 101 -2.11 0.28 17.80
C GLN A 101 -2.06 -0.39 16.42
N TRP A 102 -2.49 0.31 15.37
CA TRP A 102 -2.36 -0.17 13.99
C TRP A 102 -0.91 -0.52 13.65
N ALA A 103 0.03 0.42 13.89
CA ALA A 103 1.44 0.20 13.59
C ALA A 103 2.01 -1.02 14.34
N LYS A 104 1.75 -1.12 15.63
CA LYS A 104 2.19 -2.28 16.43
C LYS A 104 1.61 -3.59 15.90
N LYS A 105 0.32 -3.62 15.55
CA LYS A 105 -0.35 -4.82 15.01
C LYS A 105 0.18 -5.21 13.63
N SER A 106 0.31 -4.24 12.73
CA SER A 106 0.72 -4.48 11.35
C SER A 106 2.18 -4.93 11.23
N TYR A 107 3.05 -4.41 12.10
CA TYR A 107 4.49 -4.73 12.10
C TYR A 107 4.92 -5.74 13.16
N ALA A 108 3.98 -6.32 13.94
CA ALA A 108 4.30 -7.27 15.02
C ALA A 108 4.85 -8.61 14.51
N LYS A 109 4.45 -9.02 13.30
CA LYS A 109 4.80 -10.34 12.74
C LYS A 109 6.26 -10.42 12.28
N ASP A 110 6.89 -9.27 12.04
CA ASP A 110 8.23 -9.16 11.45
C ASP A 110 9.19 -8.37 12.36
N ILE A 111 9.28 -8.76 13.63
CA ILE A 111 10.09 -8.04 14.63
C ILE A 111 11.56 -7.87 14.24
N PHE A 112 12.11 -8.78 13.42
CA PHE A 112 13.49 -8.71 12.93
C PHE A 112 13.64 -7.84 11.68
N LEU A 113 12.55 -7.55 10.98
CA LEU A 113 12.54 -6.79 9.73
C LEU A 113 11.88 -5.42 9.88
N SER A 114 11.14 -5.22 10.96
CA SER A 114 10.40 -3.99 11.24
C SER A 114 10.63 -3.50 12.67
N ASN A 115 10.66 -2.19 12.84
CA ASN A 115 10.77 -1.53 14.14
C ASN A 115 9.77 -0.37 14.20
N VAL A 116 8.98 -0.35 15.27
CA VAL A 116 8.04 0.73 15.58
C VAL A 116 8.52 1.46 16.84
N ASN A 117 8.80 2.74 16.72
CA ASN A 117 9.19 3.62 17.84
C ASN A 117 8.20 4.78 17.93
N SER A 118 7.48 4.88 19.01
CA SER A 118 6.45 5.88 19.22
C SER A 118 6.74 6.75 20.44
N LYS A 119 6.43 8.06 20.35
CA LYS A 119 6.57 9.04 21.41
C LYS A 119 5.26 9.80 21.58
N LYS A 120 4.42 9.37 22.54
CA LYS A 120 3.09 9.96 22.77
C LYS A 120 3.15 11.46 23.06
N SER A 121 4.09 11.91 23.93
CA SER A 121 4.26 13.32 24.26
C SER A 121 4.58 14.24 23.07
N LYS A 122 5.00 13.66 21.93
CA LYS A 122 5.28 14.37 20.69
C LYS A 122 4.28 14.06 19.59
N GLY A 123 3.30 13.19 19.83
CA GLY A 123 2.39 12.70 18.82
C GLY A 123 3.08 12.03 17.64
N THR A 124 4.25 11.40 17.84
CA THR A 124 5.09 10.93 16.73
C THR A 124 5.26 9.42 16.77
N ILE A 125 5.03 8.77 15.61
CA ILE A 125 5.27 7.34 15.41
C ILE A 125 6.26 7.19 14.25
N ASN A 126 7.34 6.43 14.47
CA ASN A 126 8.34 6.14 13.47
C ASN A 126 8.38 4.63 13.22
N VAL A 127 8.28 4.25 11.96
CA VAL A 127 8.40 2.87 11.50
C VAL A 127 9.62 2.76 10.60
N SER A 128 10.42 1.73 10.80
CA SER A 128 11.43 1.29 9.85
C SER A 128 11.13 -0.14 9.46
N SER A 129 10.98 -0.41 8.20
CA SER A 129 10.58 -1.74 7.74
C SER A 129 11.35 -2.19 6.50
N LYS A 130 11.40 -3.50 6.33
CA LYS A 130 11.98 -4.19 5.20
C LYS A 130 11.01 -5.30 4.79
N VAL A 131 10.41 -5.18 3.60
CA VAL A 131 9.40 -6.12 3.10
C VAL A 131 9.68 -6.50 1.65
N GLU A 132 9.14 -7.62 1.21
CA GLU A 132 9.13 -7.99 -0.21
C GLU A 132 8.06 -7.16 -0.92
N MET A 133 8.39 -6.59 -2.06
CA MET A 133 7.51 -5.84 -2.93
C MET A 133 7.52 -6.48 -4.33
N LEU A 134 6.33 -6.83 -4.82
CA LEU A 134 6.16 -7.31 -6.19
C LEU A 134 6.33 -6.14 -7.16
N LEU A 135 7.10 -6.36 -8.21
CA LEU A 135 7.24 -5.44 -9.32
C LEU A 135 6.22 -5.76 -10.42
N ASN A 136 6.03 -7.04 -10.67
CA ASN A 136 5.02 -7.63 -11.55
C ASN A 136 4.74 -9.07 -11.12
N ASP A 137 4.06 -9.86 -11.94
CA ASP A 137 3.68 -11.25 -11.63
C ASP A 137 4.88 -12.19 -11.45
N THR A 138 6.04 -11.85 -11.98
CA THR A 138 7.22 -12.73 -12.02
C THR A 138 8.45 -12.13 -11.35
N ASP A 139 8.47 -10.83 -11.10
CA ASP A 139 9.64 -10.13 -10.57
C ASP A 139 9.33 -9.40 -9.26
N LYS A 140 10.29 -9.39 -8.36
CA LYS A 140 10.17 -8.81 -7.03
C LYS A 140 11.45 -8.18 -6.54
N THR A 141 11.31 -7.29 -5.60
CA THR A 141 12.42 -6.66 -4.89
C THR A 141 12.12 -6.61 -3.39
N ILE A 142 13.15 -6.43 -2.61
CA ILE A 142 12.97 -6.10 -1.20
C ILE A 142 13.05 -4.58 -1.07
N ILE A 143 12.00 -3.97 -0.56
CA ILE A 143 11.96 -2.54 -0.25
C ILE A 143 12.26 -2.33 1.24
N LYS A 144 13.19 -1.42 1.54
CA LYS A 144 13.40 -0.85 2.88
C LYS A 144 12.94 0.59 2.86
N TYR A 145 12.26 1.01 3.91
CA TYR A 145 11.77 2.38 4.03
C TYR A 145 11.69 2.84 5.48
N LYS A 146 11.55 4.14 5.65
CA LYS A 146 11.17 4.76 6.91
C LYS A 146 9.84 5.49 6.71
N MET A 147 8.93 5.27 7.65
CA MET A 147 7.68 6.03 7.71
C MET A 147 7.64 6.81 9.02
N LYS A 148 7.31 8.09 8.92
CA LYS A 148 7.11 8.98 10.06
C LYS A 148 5.69 9.49 10.04
N ILE A 149 4.97 9.32 11.15
CA ILE A 149 3.61 9.84 11.31
C ILE A 149 3.64 10.86 12.45
N ASN A 150 3.07 12.03 12.20
CA ASN A 150 2.89 13.07 13.21
C ASN A 150 1.39 13.29 13.40
N CYS A 151 0.93 13.10 14.63
CA CYS A 151 -0.46 13.31 15.04
C CYS A 151 -0.60 14.68 15.70
N HIS A 152 -1.66 15.37 15.37
CA HIS A 152 -2.09 16.65 15.93
C HIS A 152 -3.61 16.59 16.19
N ASP A 153 -4.16 17.60 16.84
CA ASP A 153 -5.61 17.69 16.97
C ASP A 153 -6.26 17.80 15.59
N ASN A 154 -7.24 16.95 15.34
CA ASN A 154 -8.02 16.88 14.11
C ASN A 154 -7.22 16.60 12.81
N CYS A 155 -5.97 16.17 12.92
CA CYS A 155 -5.23 15.75 11.73
C CYS A 155 -4.02 14.88 12.03
N TYR A 156 -3.57 14.12 11.04
CA TYR A 156 -2.24 13.52 11.04
C TYR A 156 -1.56 13.69 9.69
N SER A 157 -0.23 13.61 9.70
CA SER A 157 0.56 13.54 8.48
C SER A 157 1.43 12.30 8.50
N ALA A 158 1.46 11.57 7.38
CA ALA A 158 2.33 10.42 7.16
C ALA A 158 3.36 10.74 6.07
N GLU A 159 4.60 10.37 6.29
CA GLU A 159 5.70 10.57 5.34
C GLU A 159 6.50 9.28 5.20
N VAL A 160 6.66 8.79 3.95
CA VAL A 160 7.51 7.65 3.63
C VAL A 160 8.72 8.13 2.86
N SER A 161 9.91 7.81 3.38
CA SER A 161 11.19 8.28 2.86
C SER A 161 12.32 7.28 3.11
N ASN A 162 13.54 7.62 2.69
CA ASN A 162 14.73 6.75 2.80
C ASN A 162 14.49 5.37 2.18
N ILE A 163 13.88 5.36 0.99
CA ILE A 163 13.52 4.15 0.28
C ILE A 163 14.76 3.57 -0.39
N VAL A 164 14.96 2.27 -0.18
CA VAL A 164 16.09 1.52 -0.70
C VAL A 164 15.63 0.17 -1.20
N TYR A 165 16.04 -0.21 -2.39
CA TYR A 165 15.76 -1.52 -2.98
C TYR A 165 16.91 -2.48 -2.77
N GLN A 166 16.61 -3.75 -2.45
CA GLN A 166 17.53 -4.86 -2.56
C GLN A 166 17.05 -5.75 -3.70
N TYR A 167 17.74 -5.73 -4.81
CA TYR A 167 17.29 -6.37 -6.05
C TYR A 167 18.32 -7.38 -6.57
N ASP A 168 17.82 -8.55 -6.98
CA ASP A 168 18.60 -9.64 -7.55
C ASP A 168 17.81 -10.27 -8.73
N PRO A 169 17.94 -9.71 -9.94
CA PRO A 169 17.17 -10.16 -11.10
C PRO A 169 17.55 -11.58 -11.57
N GLN A 170 18.70 -12.09 -11.12
CA GLN A 170 19.17 -13.45 -11.47
C GLN A 170 18.77 -14.51 -10.45
N ASN A 171 18.10 -14.09 -9.36
CA ASN A 171 17.69 -14.94 -8.25
C ASN A 171 18.81 -15.86 -7.70
N ASN A 172 20.03 -15.37 -7.74
CA ASN A 172 21.24 -16.12 -7.33
C ASN A 172 21.67 -15.80 -5.88
N LYS A 173 20.79 -15.18 -5.10
CA LYS A 173 21.01 -14.72 -3.71
C LYS A 173 22.09 -13.64 -3.55
N LYS A 174 22.40 -12.91 -4.62
CA LYS A 174 23.36 -11.81 -4.64
C LYS A 174 22.66 -10.47 -4.75
N PHE A 175 21.90 -10.12 -3.72
CA PHE A 175 21.17 -8.84 -3.68
C PHE A 175 22.14 -7.65 -3.69
N LYS A 176 21.91 -6.73 -4.60
CA LYS A 176 22.54 -5.41 -4.60
C LYS A 176 21.56 -4.37 -4.06
N THR A 177 22.11 -3.33 -3.47
CA THR A 177 21.32 -2.29 -2.80
C THR A 177 21.37 -1.00 -3.60
N TYR A 178 20.21 -0.40 -3.87
CA TYR A 178 20.05 0.82 -4.64
C TYR A 178 19.10 1.77 -3.93
N SER A 179 19.43 3.05 -3.88
CA SER A 179 18.51 4.07 -3.35
C SER A 179 17.37 4.35 -4.35
N ALA A 180 16.22 4.76 -3.85
CA ALA A 180 15.11 5.15 -4.73
C ALA A 180 15.53 6.31 -5.65
N GLU A 181 16.32 7.26 -5.14
CA GLU A 181 16.82 8.38 -5.93
C GLU A 181 17.64 7.94 -7.14
N SER A 182 18.41 6.84 -7.02
CA SER A 182 19.21 6.32 -8.13
C SER A 182 18.40 5.55 -9.18
N VAL A 183 17.19 5.12 -8.83
CA VAL A 183 16.35 4.25 -9.68
C VAL A 183 15.15 5.00 -10.23
N ILE A 184 14.35 5.62 -9.35
CA ILE A 184 13.04 6.16 -9.72
C ILE A 184 12.96 7.69 -9.74
N ALA A 185 14.05 8.41 -9.45
CA ALA A 185 14.04 9.86 -9.52
C ALA A 185 13.55 10.34 -10.90
N ASN A 186 12.83 11.47 -10.90
CA ASN A 186 12.20 12.00 -12.10
C ASN A 186 11.34 10.95 -12.84
N ASN A 187 10.54 10.20 -12.07
CA ASN A 187 9.65 9.14 -12.56
C ASN A 187 10.39 8.04 -13.35
N GLY A 188 11.60 7.69 -12.89
CA GLY A 188 12.47 6.70 -13.52
C GLY A 188 13.30 7.20 -14.70
N LYS A 189 13.10 8.44 -15.15
CA LYS A 189 13.85 9.01 -16.30
C LYS A 189 15.33 9.28 -15.97
N SER A 190 15.66 9.43 -14.69
CA SER A 190 17.02 9.69 -14.20
C SER A 190 17.69 8.43 -13.62
N ASN A 191 17.28 7.24 -14.04
CA ASN A 191 17.88 5.99 -13.58
C ASN A 191 19.38 5.91 -13.92
N THR A 192 20.20 5.72 -12.89
CA THR A 192 21.67 5.56 -13.02
C THR A 192 22.12 4.11 -12.83
N VAL A 193 21.19 3.19 -12.59
CA VAL A 193 21.47 1.80 -12.28
C VAL A 193 21.30 0.92 -13.51
N ALA A 194 22.40 0.60 -14.18
CA ALA A 194 22.41 -0.17 -15.44
C ALA A 194 21.74 -1.56 -15.34
N LEU A 195 21.71 -2.16 -14.14
CA LEU A 195 21.06 -3.44 -13.90
C LEU A 195 19.53 -3.36 -13.97
N ILE A 196 18.95 -2.21 -13.61
CA ILE A 196 17.51 -1.98 -13.61
C ILE A 196 17.11 -1.47 -15.00
N LYS A 197 16.52 -2.36 -15.79
CA LYS A 197 16.14 -2.07 -17.19
C LYS A 197 14.82 -1.32 -17.29
N ASP A 198 13.93 -1.53 -16.35
CA ASP A 198 12.61 -0.87 -16.29
C ASP A 198 12.46 -0.10 -14.96
N PRO A 199 13.01 1.11 -14.86
CA PRO A 199 12.86 1.94 -13.66
C PRO A 199 11.43 2.42 -13.46
N LYS A 200 10.60 2.50 -14.51
CA LYS A 200 9.19 2.90 -14.41
C LYS A 200 8.38 1.84 -13.64
N LEU A 201 8.72 0.57 -13.83
CA LEU A 201 8.11 -0.54 -13.07
C LEU A 201 8.36 -0.38 -11.56
N PHE A 202 9.62 -0.07 -11.17
CA PHE A 202 9.94 0.22 -9.76
C PHE A 202 9.20 1.45 -9.24
N CYS A 203 9.09 2.49 -10.08
CA CYS A 203 8.38 3.72 -9.73
C CYS A 203 6.92 3.44 -9.41
N ASN A 204 6.21 2.79 -10.33
CA ASN A 204 4.80 2.48 -10.17
C ASN A 204 4.56 1.54 -8.98
N ALA A 205 5.35 0.46 -8.86
CA ALA A 205 5.23 -0.46 -7.73
C ALA A 205 5.45 0.24 -6.39
N THR A 206 6.42 1.16 -6.30
CA THR A 206 6.67 1.93 -5.08
C THR A 206 5.53 2.89 -4.76
N PHE A 207 5.00 3.57 -5.77
CA PHE A 207 3.85 4.45 -5.61
C PHE A 207 2.66 3.68 -5.02
N PHE A 208 2.24 2.59 -5.65
CA PHE A 208 1.10 1.79 -5.16
C PHE A 208 1.36 1.16 -3.79
N PHE A 209 2.59 0.74 -3.52
CA PHE A 209 2.97 0.24 -2.20
C PHE A 209 2.76 1.30 -1.11
N VAL A 210 3.19 2.55 -1.35
CA VAL A 210 3.05 3.63 -0.38
C VAL A 210 1.59 4.09 -0.25
N GLU A 211 0.85 4.18 -1.35
CA GLU A 211 -0.58 4.50 -1.32
C GLU A 211 -1.37 3.49 -0.48
N ASN A 212 -1.06 2.19 -0.60
CA ASN A 212 -1.67 1.17 0.25
C ASN A 212 -1.32 1.36 1.73
N LEU A 213 -0.08 1.76 2.07
CA LEU A 213 0.28 2.08 3.47
C LEU A 213 -0.55 3.25 4.02
N PHE A 214 -0.76 4.29 3.21
CA PHE A 214 -1.56 5.45 3.62
C PHE A 214 -3.05 5.09 3.75
N ALA A 215 -3.58 4.27 2.84
CA ALA A 215 -4.93 3.74 2.92
C ALA A 215 -5.15 2.90 4.19
N ASP A 216 -4.21 2.02 4.54
CA ASP A 216 -4.29 1.19 5.75
C ASP A 216 -4.34 2.04 7.04
N ILE A 217 -3.60 3.17 7.07
CA ILE A 217 -3.65 4.11 8.20
C ILE A 217 -5.01 4.80 8.25
N LEU A 218 -5.50 5.27 7.11
CA LEU A 218 -6.80 5.94 7.00
C LEU A 218 -7.93 5.02 7.44
N ASP A 219 -7.92 3.76 6.99
CA ASP A 219 -8.92 2.76 7.37
C ASP A 219 -8.92 2.52 8.89
N ALA A 220 -7.72 2.42 9.50
CA ALA A 220 -7.61 2.25 10.94
C ALA A 220 -8.19 3.43 11.73
N VAL A 221 -8.01 4.65 11.23
CA VAL A 221 -8.57 5.86 11.85
C VAL A 221 -10.09 5.91 11.66
N ASN A 222 -10.60 5.65 10.46
CA ASN A 222 -12.03 5.63 10.17
C ASN A 222 -12.79 4.55 10.97
N ASP A 223 -12.17 3.39 11.18
CA ASP A 223 -12.76 2.31 12.00
C ASP A 223 -12.87 2.69 13.48
N ALA A 224 -12.09 3.64 13.95
CA ALA A 224 -12.12 4.13 15.33
C ALA A 224 -13.13 5.27 15.55
N GLU A 225 -13.62 5.93 14.49
CA GLU A 225 -14.68 6.96 14.55
C GLU A 225 -16.10 6.35 14.70
N LEU A 226 -16.23 5.02 14.59
CA LEU A 226 -17.50 4.27 14.69
C LEU A 226 -17.74 3.71 16.08
#